data_3517ce2e6f971a0e31954a01a322171f
#
_entry.id   3517ce2e6f971a0e31954a01a322171f
#
_cell.length_a   1.000
_cell.length_b   1.000
_cell.length_c   1.000
_cell.angle_alpha   90.00
_cell.angle_beta   90.00
_cell.angle_gamma   90.00
#
_symmetry.space_group_name_H-M   'P 1'
#
loop_
_entity.id
_entity.type
_entity.pdbx_description
1 polymer ?
#
loop_
_entity_poly.entity_id
_entity_poly.type
_entity_poly.pdbx_seq_one_letter_code
_entity_poly.pdbx_strand_id
1 'polypeptide(L)'
;YRVKCPASYALAKYNADGSIKPDSEWGADWTDFFKADSCIEEFLSLLDDAPICATKIDLAEGSNNFLAEGRFNVAPVDINGAYINGRMYYPVQTLVRKKEIDEYGVEYFSERYETVVVRSDATVHKAIKSPAPRGTPDSERVIRLSDGTLIRSEPKPNDFCTWKWSNIEAYINGKVKIRSTSDIFDDVYNTLKKAVWLPVKEDYVILSLTVLATYVQNVFESVPILFLNGQAGTGKSQTGIIMAKLSCNGSVIGQVSAATAARHIDAARGFVVFDDLEGVASKGGKDGGQFSELVQALKVSYNKNTAEKVWTDVKTMKTERLNFFGIKLISNTSGADDILSTRMLRIQTRHMPDSEKGTIKKLNATDFTKIEALRQELHSWGFMKCAEIEEQASRFNEKSGRFDEIALPLRVIAKMVSDECSKELEVALSKQRTVVIETSDPVETLKEAVKNLIKEGFIRFTVTQVILELRTLLDENFGADMTNSIPEWQRPEWVGRQLRTLGLLDSIDLGRTTFYGKRLKVMQFNDHAINEVIEELGATIELQKDPFDFCKGCSSCPYSNSHCEFKSHRLQQEQRDKIRYN
;
A
#
# COMPACT_ATOMS: atom_id res chain seq x y z
N TYR A 1 5.67 38.92 -5.14
CA TYR A 1 6.56 38.42 -6.20
C TYR A 1 8.00 38.71 -5.80
N ARG A 2 8.89 37.74 -5.84
CA ARG A 2 10.31 37.96 -5.58
C ARG A 2 11.05 37.74 -6.90
N VAL A 3 11.24 38.80 -7.63
CA VAL A 3 11.97 38.79 -8.89
C VAL A 3 13.43 39.11 -8.60
N LYS A 4 14.34 38.28 -9.07
CA LYS A 4 15.77 38.51 -8.96
C LYS A 4 16.21 39.36 -10.14
N CYS A 5 16.86 40.49 -9.88
CA CYS A 5 17.41 41.30 -10.95
C CYS A 5 18.41 40.49 -11.79
N PRO A 6 18.31 40.49 -13.12
CA PRO A 6 19.24 39.78 -13.97
C PRO A 6 20.70 40.25 -13.78
N ALA A 7 21.64 39.33 -13.75
CA ALA A 7 23.06 39.62 -13.55
C ALA A 7 23.67 40.52 -14.63
N SER A 8 23.04 40.58 -15.83
CA SER A 8 23.42 41.46 -16.92
C SER A 8 23.37 42.95 -16.59
N TYR A 9 22.62 43.32 -15.54
CA TYR A 9 22.48 44.71 -15.08
C TYR A 9 23.38 45.04 -13.89
N ALA A 10 24.35 44.19 -13.55
CA ALA A 10 25.28 44.47 -12.48
C ALA A 10 26.18 45.68 -12.81
N LEU A 11 26.14 46.69 -11.96
CA LEU A 11 27.00 47.86 -12.06
C LEU A 11 28.15 47.80 -11.07
N ALA A 12 29.27 48.49 -11.40
CA ALA A 12 30.41 48.57 -10.53
C ALA A 12 30.03 49.11 -9.13
N LYS A 13 30.45 48.42 -8.09
CA LYS A 13 30.30 48.88 -6.70
C LYS A 13 31.60 49.47 -6.21
N TYR A 14 31.49 50.46 -5.31
CA TYR A 14 32.63 51.22 -4.79
C TYR A 14 32.76 50.99 -3.28
N ASN A 15 33.99 51.00 -2.82
CA ASN A 15 34.30 51.04 -1.40
C ASN A 15 34.05 52.47 -0.83
N ALA A 16 34.06 52.61 0.51
CA ALA A 16 33.86 53.90 1.18
C ALA A 16 34.95 54.94 0.84
N ASP A 17 36.11 54.50 0.37
CA ASP A 17 37.23 55.32 -0.07
C ASP A 17 37.15 55.73 -1.57
N GLY A 18 36.10 55.32 -2.27
CA GLY A 18 35.89 55.58 -3.69
C GLY A 18 36.60 54.62 -4.63
N SER A 19 37.34 53.62 -4.15
CA SER A 19 37.93 52.59 -5.00
C SER A 19 36.88 51.57 -5.50
N ILE A 20 37.08 51.00 -6.70
CA ILE A 20 36.18 50.03 -7.31
C ILE A 20 36.37 48.69 -6.60
N LYS A 21 35.26 48.06 -6.17
CA LYS A 21 35.27 46.70 -5.64
C LYS A 21 35.61 45.68 -6.73
N PRO A 22 36.18 44.52 -6.39
CA PRO A 22 36.40 43.43 -7.34
C PRO A 22 35.09 43.03 -8.02
N ASP A 23 35.15 42.64 -9.29
CA ASP A 23 33.99 42.21 -10.09
C ASP A 23 33.17 41.11 -9.41
N SER A 24 33.81 40.24 -8.59
CA SER A 24 33.15 39.21 -7.80
C SER A 24 32.21 39.75 -6.72
N GLU A 25 32.33 41.01 -6.33
CA GLU A 25 31.47 41.67 -5.34
C GLU A 25 30.37 42.52 -5.99
N TRP A 26 30.34 42.63 -7.31
CA TRP A 26 29.27 43.33 -8.00
C TRP A 26 28.00 42.48 -7.96
N GLY A 27 26.89 43.07 -7.60
CA GLY A 27 25.59 42.42 -7.58
C GLY A 27 24.58 43.29 -8.29
N ALA A 28 23.78 42.71 -9.17
CA ALA A 28 22.66 43.40 -9.76
C ALA A 28 21.53 43.55 -8.75
N ASP A 29 21.05 44.77 -8.57
CA ASP A 29 19.80 45.04 -7.85
C ASP A 29 18.83 45.83 -8.74
N TRP A 30 17.60 46.05 -8.28
CA TRP A 30 16.60 46.74 -9.07
C TRP A 30 16.95 48.21 -9.30
N THR A 31 17.78 48.81 -8.47
CA THR A 31 18.31 50.16 -8.70
C THR A 31 19.24 50.17 -9.90
N ASP A 32 20.08 49.14 -10.05
CA ASP A 32 20.98 48.99 -11.19
C ASP A 32 20.18 48.75 -12.47
N PHE A 33 19.11 47.92 -12.40
CA PHE A 33 18.20 47.68 -13.53
C PHE A 33 17.60 48.98 -14.09
N PHE A 34 17.03 49.82 -13.22
CA PHE A 34 16.41 51.09 -13.64
C PHE A 34 17.42 52.17 -14.04
N LYS A 35 18.65 52.08 -13.58
CA LYS A 35 19.74 52.97 -14.05
C LYS A 35 20.27 52.60 -15.43
N ALA A 36 20.05 51.39 -15.88
CA ALA A 36 20.48 50.87 -17.19
C ALA A 36 19.48 51.17 -18.31
N ASP A 37 18.61 52.17 -18.17
CA ASP A 37 17.56 52.56 -19.14
C ASP A 37 16.57 51.43 -19.51
N SER A 38 16.36 50.49 -18.61
CA SER A 38 15.39 49.41 -18.80
C SER A 38 13.95 49.96 -18.73
N CYS A 39 13.07 49.44 -19.58
CA CYS A 39 11.70 49.94 -19.65
C CYS A 39 10.78 49.22 -18.64
N ILE A 40 9.67 49.91 -18.32
CA ILE A 40 8.65 49.37 -17.40
C ILE A 40 8.04 48.07 -17.95
N GLU A 41 7.89 47.90 -19.27
CA GLU A 41 7.36 46.70 -19.91
C GLU A 41 8.26 45.49 -19.66
N GLU A 42 9.58 45.67 -19.71
CA GLU A 42 10.53 44.60 -19.42
C GLU A 42 10.46 44.18 -17.93
N PHE A 43 10.32 45.14 -17.03
CA PHE A 43 10.09 44.88 -15.61
C PHE A 43 8.78 44.15 -15.35
N LEU A 44 7.70 44.52 -16.01
CA LEU A 44 6.39 43.86 -15.89
C LEU A 44 6.45 42.44 -16.44
N SER A 45 7.14 42.21 -17.55
CA SER A 45 7.36 40.84 -18.08
C SER A 45 8.11 39.93 -17.10
N LEU A 46 9.13 40.48 -16.42
CA LEU A 46 9.84 39.74 -15.36
C LEU A 46 8.98 39.46 -14.12
N LEU A 47 7.96 40.32 -13.88
CA LEU A 47 6.99 40.11 -12.80
C LEU A 47 5.98 39.04 -13.12
N ASP A 48 5.52 38.93 -14.37
CA ASP A 48 4.55 37.93 -14.81
C ASP A 48 5.12 36.50 -14.73
N ASP A 49 6.42 36.36 -14.97
CA ASP A 49 7.13 35.07 -14.86
C ASP A 49 7.59 34.76 -13.41
N ALA A 50 7.35 35.66 -12.47
CA ALA A 50 7.85 35.48 -11.11
C ALA A 50 6.96 34.62 -10.23
N PRO A 51 7.53 33.70 -9.43
CA PRO A 51 6.75 32.92 -8.46
C PRO A 51 6.11 33.81 -7.41
N ILE A 52 4.88 33.47 -7.00
CA ILE A 52 4.08 34.22 -6.01
C ILE A 52 4.85 34.44 -4.72
N CYS A 53 4.82 35.63 -4.26
CA CYS A 53 5.70 36.19 -3.27
C CYS A 53 5.16 36.25 -1.83
N ALA A 54 6.08 36.40 -0.91
CA ALA A 54 5.89 36.64 0.51
C ALA A 54 5.02 37.88 0.84
N THR A 55 4.11 37.70 1.79
CA THR A 55 3.39 38.81 2.42
C THR A 55 4.31 39.43 3.49
N LYS A 56 4.46 40.74 3.46
CA LYS A 56 5.15 41.44 4.54
C LYS A 56 4.28 41.37 5.81
N ILE A 57 4.79 40.72 6.84
CA ILE A 57 4.14 40.63 8.14
C ILE A 57 5.02 41.32 9.16
N ASP A 58 4.50 42.35 9.80
CA ASP A 58 5.15 43.00 10.95
C ASP A 58 4.95 42.11 12.17
N LEU A 59 5.96 41.33 12.52
CA LEU A 59 5.90 40.35 13.62
C LEU A 59 6.33 40.93 14.98
N ALA A 60 6.92 42.11 15.03
CA ALA A 60 7.23 42.82 16.27
C ALA A 60 7.47 44.32 16.02
N GLU A 61 7.09 45.14 16.97
CA GLU A 61 7.48 46.56 16.98
C GLU A 61 9.02 46.66 16.97
N GLY A 62 9.58 47.12 15.84
CA GLY A 62 11.02 47.40 15.70
C GLY A 62 11.79 46.56 14.68
N SER A 63 11.22 45.54 14.04
CA SER A 63 11.89 44.77 12.99
C SER A 63 11.35 45.09 11.59
N ASN A 64 11.83 46.12 10.98
CA ASN A 64 11.36 46.62 9.67
C ASN A 64 11.78 45.78 8.46
N ASN A 65 12.37 44.56 8.62
CA ASN A 65 12.94 43.80 7.52
C ASN A 65 12.51 42.33 7.50
N PHE A 66 11.34 41.98 8.08
CA PHE A 66 10.89 40.59 8.12
C PHE A 66 9.85 40.33 7.02
N LEU A 67 10.20 39.48 6.09
CA LEU A 67 9.27 38.95 5.09
C LEU A 67 8.88 37.55 5.50
N ALA A 68 7.61 37.31 5.81
CA ALA A 68 7.11 35.95 6.08
C ALA A 68 6.40 35.39 4.84
N GLU A 69 6.89 34.29 4.35
CA GLU A 69 6.14 33.46 3.40
C GLU A 69 5.08 32.71 4.19
N GLY A 70 3.80 32.88 3.86
CA GLY A 70 2.72 32.14 4.49
C GLY A 70 2.91 30.66 4.26
N ARG A 71 3.13 29.88 5.32
CA ARG A 71 3.30 28.42 5.26
C ARG A 71 2.06 27.69 4.72
N PHE A 72 0.91 28.33 4.67
CA PHE A 72 -0.36 27.70 4.34
C PHE A 72 -0.52 27.33 2.86
N ASN A 73 0.23 27.92 1.95
CA ASN A 73 0.12 27.67 0.52
C ASN A 73 1.28 26.87 -0.08
N VAL A 74 2.35 26.63 0.67
CA VAL A 74 3.54 25.93 0.16
C VAL A 74 4.06 24.96 1.22
N ALA A 75 3.32 23.88 1.47
CA ALA A 75 3.82 22.82 2.33
C ALA A 75 5.02 22.12 1.68
N PRO A 76 6.14 21.93 2.41
CA PRO A 76 7.27 21.21 1.87
C PRO A 76 6.88 19.75 1.61
N VAL A 77 7.24 19.26 0.42
CA VAL A 77 6.91 17.91 -0.03
C VAL A 77 8.04 16.93 0.27
N ASP A 78 7.69 15.68 0.56
CA ASP A 78 8.66 14.58 0.62
C ASP A 78 8.78 14.00 -0.80
N ILE A 79 9.96 14.14 -1.39
CA ILE A 79 10.23 13.70 -2.76
C ILE A 79 10.89 12.32 -2.85
N ASN A 80 11.16 11.66 -1.73
CA ASN A 80 11.79 10.34 -1.74
C ASN A 80 10.81 9.28 -2.26
N GLY A 81 10.91 8.93 -3.56
CA GLY A 81 10.00 8.03 -4.23
C GLY A 81 8.56 8.56 -4.32
N ALA A 82 8.38 9.84 -4.53
CA ALA A 82 7.06 10.47 -4.54
C ALA A 82 6.44 10.57 -5.94
N TYR A 83 5.11 10.68 -5.95
CA TYR A 83 4.32 11.14 -7.08
C TYR A 83 3.52 12.37 -6.64
N ILE A 84 3.80 13.51 -7.26
CA ILE A 84 3.24 14.81 -6.84
C ILE A 84 2.91 15.61 -8.09
N ASN A 85 1.68 16.12 -8.16
CA ASN A 85 1.21 16.96 -9.28
C ASN A 85 1.48 16.33 -10.65
N GLY A 86 1.14 15.06 -10.83
CA GLY A 86 1.32 14.34 -12.09
C GLY A 86 2.77 13.95 -12.42
N ARG A 87 3.72 14.08 -11.50
CA ARG A 87 5.14 13.82 -11.74
C ARG A 87 5.73 12.86 -10.72
N MET A 88 6.51 11.89 -11.21
CA MET A 88 7.32 10.99 -10.39
C MET A 88 8.69 11.61 -10.13
N TYR A 89 9.22 11.33 -8.93
CA TYR A 89 10.53 11.77 -8.48
C TYR A 89 11.36 10.54 -8.08
N TYR A 90 12.62 10.50 -8.53
CA TYR A 90 13.53 9.39 -8.24
C TYR A 90 14.89 9.95 -7.82
N PRO A 91 15.20 10.00 -6.52
CA PRO A 91 16.51 10.37 -6.03
C PRO A 91 17.54 9.31 -6.40
N VAL A 92 18.64 9.73 -7.00
CA VAL A 92 19.73 8.85 -7.39
C VAL A 92 21.07 9.48 -7.05
N GLN A 93 22.02 8.66 -6.62
CA GLN A 93 23.38 9.08 -6.40
C GLN A 93 24.20 8.92 -7.68
N THR A 94 24.91 9.95 -8.07
CA THR A 94 25.80 9.93 -9.22
C THR A 94 27.20 10.41 -8.86
N LEU A 95 28.21 9.87 -9.52
CA LEU A 95 29.58 10.33 -9.41
C LEU A 95 29.74 11.60 -10.26
N VAL A 96 30.06 12.69 -9.62
CA VAL A 96 30.35 13.96 -10.30
C VAL A 96 31.86 14.19 -10.29
N ARG A 97 32.41 14.37 -11.47
CA ARG A 97 33.79 14.74 -11.68
C ARG A 97 33.85 16.22 -12.04
N LYS A 98 34.51 17.01 -11.20
CA LYS A 98 34.65 18.46 -11.39
C LYS A 98 36.11 18.83 -11.56
N LYS A 99 36.41 19.60 -12.58
CA LYS A 99 37.73 20.21 -12.76
C LYS A 99 37.86 21.37 -11.78
N GLU A 100 38.84 21.35 -10.94
CA GLU A 100 39.16 22.38 -9.96
C GLU A 100 40.59 22.82 -10.16
N ILE A 101 40.92 24.01 -9.66
CA ILE A 101 42.25 24.59 -9.71
C ILE A 101 42.66 24.78 -8.26
N ASP A 102 43.86 24.29 -7.90
CA ASP A 102 44.40 24.46 -6.57
C ASP A 102 44.99 25.88 -6.36
N GLU A 103 45.43 26.15 -5.15
CA GLU A 103 46.05 27.43 -4.78
C GLU A 103 47.35 27.76 -5.51
N TYR A 104 47.93 26.78 -6.20
CA TYR A 104 49.14 26.91 -7.03
C TYR A 104 48.84 27.03 -8.52
N GLY A 105 47.54 27.07 -8.90
CA GLY A 105 47.12 27.15 -10.29
C GLY A 105 47.15 25.81 -11.05
N VAL A 106 47.34 24.69 -10.36
CA VAL A 106 47.34 23.36 -10.97
C VAL A 106 45.92 22.82 -11.08
N GLU A 107 45.58 22.40 -12.29
CA GLU A 107 44.27 21.78 -12.56
C GLU A 107 44.26 20.34 -12.06
N TYR A 108 43.25 19.97 -11.28
CA TYR A 108 42.98 18.60 -10.87
C TYR A 108 41.47 18.27 -10.99
N PHE A 109 41.17 16.98 -10.97
CA PHE A 109 39.77 16.53 -10.94
C PHE A 109 39.42 16.11 -9.51
N SER A 110 38.43 16.80 -8.93
CA SER A 110 37.76 16.35 -7.74
C SER A 110 36.62 15.40 -8.11
N GLU A 111 36.49 14.30 -7.39
CA GLU A 111 35.42 13.33 -7.58
C GLU A 111 34.60 13.24 -6.29
N ARG A 112 33.28 13.35 -6.43
CA ARG A 112 32.37 13.20 -5.28
C ARG A 112 31.05 12.63 -5.72
N TYR A 113 30.39 11.94 -4.81
CA TYR A 113 29.02 11.53 -5.01
C TYR A 113 28.07 12.69 -4.73
N GLU A 114 27.16 12.95 -5.65
CA GLU A 114 26.06 13.91 -5.47
C GLU A 114 24.74 13.20 -5.65
N THR A 115 23.75 13.55 -4.80
CA THR A 115 22.38 13.09 -4.97
C THR A 115 21.65 14.08 -5.87
N VAL A 116 21.08 13.56 -6.94
CA VAL A 116 20.22 14.30 -7.84
C VAL A 116 18.84 13.64 -7.87
N VAL A 117 17.83 14.40 -8.25
CA VAL A 117 16.46 13.92 -8.38
C VAL A 117 16.08 13.92 -9.85
N VAL A 118 15.84 12.75 -10.40
CA VAL A 118 15.30 12.57 -11.75
C VAL A 118 13.79 12.68 -11.66
N ARG A 119 13.17 13.45 -12.55
CA ARG A 119 11.73 13.65 -12.61
C ARG A 119 11.14 13.10 -13.91
N SER A 120 9.88 12.71 -13.89
CA SER A 120 9.22 12.06 -15.03
C SER A 120 9.00 12.96 -16.26
N ASP A 121 9.27 14.24 -16.17
CA ASP A 121 9.34 15.17 -17.31
C ASP A 121 10.74 15.24 -17.94
N ALA A 122 11.58 14.24 -17.69
CA ALA A 122 12.97 14.14 -18.17
C ALA A 122 13.90 15.25 -17.67
N THR A 123 13.58 15.89 -16.55
CA THR A 123 14.45 16.90 -15.91
C THR A 123 15.21 16.32 -14.71
N VAL A 124 16.34 16.94 -14.37
CA VAL A 124 17.17 16.58 -13.23
C VAL A 124 17.34 17.78 -12.32
N HIS A 125 17.10 17.56 -11.06
CA HIS A 125 17.12 18.61 -10.04
C HIS A 125 18.12 18.28 -8.94
N LYS A 126 18.78 19.31 -8.40
CA LYS A 126 19.59 19.22 -7.19
C LYS A 126 18.85 19.87 -6.03
N ALA A 127 19.06 19.33 -4.84
CA ALA A 127 18.62 20.00 -3.62
C ALA A 127 19.58 21.13 -3.27
N ILE A 128 19.03 22.30 -2.98
CA ILE A 128 19.77 23.51 -2.63
C ILE A 128 19.28 23.97 -1.26
N LYS A 129 20.21 24.01 -0.28
CA LYS A 129 19.94 24.63 1.02
C LYS A 129 19.98 26.15 0.85
N SER A 130 18.93 26.82 1.26
CA SER A 130 18.92 28.29 1.27
C SER A 130 19.95 28.84 2.27
N PRO A 131 20.61 29.96 1.96
CA PRO A 131 21.47 30.64 2.92
C PRO A 131 20.71 30.91 4.23
N ALA A 132 21.36 30.67 5.34
CA ALA A 132 20.81 30.91 6.67
C ALA A 132 21.86 31.56 7.57
N PRO A 133 21.47 32.28 8.62
CA PRO A 133 22.41 32.87 9.61
C PRO A 133 23.34 31.79 10.17
N ARG A 134 24.56 32.20 10.57
CA ARG A 134 25.54 31.31 11.18
C ARG A 134 24.96 30.71 12.46
N GLY A 135 25.01 29.39 12.59
CA GLY A 135 24.45 28.68 13.74
C GLY A 135 23.02 28.20 13.56
N THR A 136 22.35 28.49 12.44
CA THR A 136 21.00 27.94 12.15
C THR A 136 21.10 26.42 12.04
N PRO A 137 20.31 25.68 12.85
CA PRO A 137 20.25 24.22 12.76
C PRO A 137 19.83 23.76 11.37
N ASP A 138 20.36 22.64 10.90
CA ASP A 138 19.98 22.06 9.59
C ASP A 138 18.47 21.78 9.47
N SER A 139 17.81 21.46 10.57
CA SER A 139 16.36 21.24 10.63
C SER A 139 15.51 22.50 10.36
N GLU A 140 16.10 23.69 10.50
CA GLU A 140 15.44 24.98 10.28
C GLU A 140 15.77 25.58 8.92
N ARG A 141 16.72 24.98 8.20
CA ARG A 141 17.11 25.45 6.87
C ARG A 141 16.07 25.06 5.83
N VAL A 142 15.72 26.02 5.01
CA VAL A 142 14.84 25.78 3.86
C VAL A 142 15.62 25.05 2.77
N ILE A 143 15.07 23.96 2.27
CA ILE A 143 15.65 23.16 1.19
C ILE A 143 14.72 23.27 0.00
N ARG A 144 15.27 23.53 -1.18
CA ARG A 144 14.54 23.60 -2.44
C ARG A 144 15.21 22.76 -3.51
N LEU A 145 14.44 22.22 -4.42
CA LEU A 145 14.98 21.74 -5.69
C LEU A 145 15.39 22.93 -6.57
N SER A 146 16.23 22.65 -7.57
CA SER A 146 16.71 23.68 -8.51
C SER A 146 15.60 24.38 -9.31
N ASP A 147 14.39 23.82 -9.37
CA ASP A 147 13.19 24.45 -9.94
C ASP A 147 12.38 25.28 -8.91
N GLY A 148 12.88 25.43 -7.70
CA GLY A 148 12.21 26.17 -6.63
C GLY A 148 11.25 25.34 -5.76
N THR A 149 10.96 24.10 -6.09
CA THR A 149 10.08 23.23 -5.29
C THR A 149 10.60 23.10 -3.87
N LEU A 150 9.77 23.46 -2.89
CA LEU A 150 10.11 23.36 -1.46
C LEU A 150 10.04 21.90 -1.02
N ILE A 151 11.13 21.37 -0.46
CA ILE A 151 11.20 19.99 -0.01
C ILE A 151 11.43 19.89 1.50
N ARG A 152 10.88 18.84 2.11
CA ARG A 152 10.89 18.63 3.57
C ARG A 152 12.27 18.29 4.11
N SER A 153 13.03 17.50 3.35
CA SER A 153 14.37 17.04 3.72
C SER A 153 15.25 16.90 2.49
N GLU A 154 16.56 16.79 2.69
CA GLU A 154 17.46 16.43 1.59
C GLU A 154 17.05 15.09 0.97
N PRO A 155 17.11 14.97 -0.38
CA PRO A 155 16.85 13.71 -1.05
C PRO A 155 17.83 12.65 -0.54
N LYS A 156 17.30 11.54 -0.07
CA LYS A 156 18.12 10.40 0.32
C LYS A 156 18.35 9.55 -0.91
N PRO A 157 19.62 9.23 -1.26
CA PRO A 157 19.89 8.27 -2.32
C PRO A 157 19.29 6.93 -1.91
N ASN A 158 18.80 6.20 -2.90
CA ASN A 158 18.30 4.87 -2.64
C ASN A 158 19.47 3.88 -2.67
N ASP A 159 19.72 3.20 -1.53
CA ASP A 159 20.78 2.19 -1.41
C ASP A 159 20.57 0.99 -2.34
N PHE A 160 19.35 0.79 -2.79
CA PHE A 160 18.94 -0.30 -3.69
C PHE A 160 18.60 0.19 -5.10
N CYS A 161 19.13 1.35 -5.50
CA CYS A 161 18.88 1.92 -6.81
C CYS A 161 19.21 0.92 -7.93
N THR A 162 18.21 0.59 -8.72
CA THR A 162 18.33 -0.35 -9.83
C THR A 162 18.32 0.33 -11.20
N TRP A 163 18.09 1.63 -11.27
CA TRP A 163 18.15 2.39 -12.51
C TRP A 163 19.56 2.90 -12.77
N LYS A 164 20.22 2.39 -13.80
CA LYS A 164 21.60 2.75 -14.13
C LYS A 164 21.70 4.16 -14.70
N TRP A 165 22.75 4.88 -14.33
CA TRP A 165 22.95 6.25 -14.78
C TRP A 165 22.97 6.39 -16.31
N SER A 166 23.58 5.45 -17.04
CA SER A 166 23.56 5.46 -18.51
C SER A 166 22.15 5.43 -19.13
N ASN A 167 21.22 4.73 -18.48
CA ASN A 167 19.82 4.67 -18.92
C ASN A 167 19.05 5.92 -18.47
N ILE A 168 19.35 6.46 -17.29
CA ILE A 168 18.83 7.75 -16.83
C ILE A 168 19.25 8.85 -17.80
N GLU A 169 20.52 8.90 -18.19
CA GLU A 169 21.05 9.86 -19.17
C GLU A 169 20.35 9.71 -20.53
N ALA A 170 20.17 8.49 -21.00
CA ALA A 170 19.42 8.23 -22.24
C ALA A 170 17.96 8.71 -22.13
N TYR A 171 17.33 8.50 -20.97
CA TYR A 171 15.97 8.97 -20.69
C TYR A 171 15.87 10.50 -20.72
N ILE A 172 16.73 11.20 -19.99
CA ILE A 172 16.79 12.67 -19.95
C ILE A 172 17.01 13.27 -21.34
N ASN A 173 17.85 12.63 -22.15
CA ASN A 173 18.15 13.09 -23.52
C ASN A 173 17.09 12.67 -24.56
N GLY A 174 15.97 12.09 -24.15
CA GLY A 174 14.90 11.65 -25.07
C GLY A 174 15.30 10.51 -26.02
N LYS A 175 16.35 9.76 -25.70
CA LYS A 175 16.89 8.68 -26.53
C LYS A 175 16.25 7.32 -26.24
N VAL A 176 15.46 7.21 -25.16
CA VAL A 176 14.80 5.97 -24.79
C VAL A 176 13.55 5.76 -25.63
N LYS A 177 13.44 4.58 -26.23
CA LYS A 177 12.21 4.08 -26.86
C LYS A 177 11.72 2.90 -26.03
N ILE A 178 10.53 3.02 -25.47
CA ILE A 178 9.87 1.91 -24.76
C ILE A 178 9.00 1.11 -25.75
N ARG A 179 8.95 -0.19 -25.55
CA ARG A 179 8.03 -1.08 -26.27
C ARG A 179 6.60 -0.92 -25.73
N SER A 180 5.65 -1.62 -26.32
CA SER A 180 4.28 -1.65 -25.81
C SER A 180 4.24 -2.23 -24.40
N THR A 181 3.25 -1.81 -23.60
CA THR A 181 3.06 -2.38 -22.25
C THR A 181 2.82 -3.89 -22.31
N SER A 182 2.18 -4.37 -23.40
CA SER A 182 1.97 -5.81 -23.63
C SER A 182 3.29 -6.56 -23.84
N ASP A 183 4.19 -6.07 -24.69
CA ASP A 183 5.49 -6.73 -24.93
C ASP A 183 6.34 -6.79 -23.65
N ILE A 184 6.33 -5.72 -22.87
CA ILE A 184 7.04 -5.67 -21.58
C ILE A 184 6.43 -6.67 -20.58
N PHE A 185 5.10 -6.73 -20.51
CA PHE A 185 4.39 -7.68 -19.66
C PHE A 185 4.71 -9.13 -20.06
N ASP A 186 4.71 -9.44 -21.36
CA ASP A 186 5.00 -10.78 -21.86
C ASP A 186 6.43 -11.23 -21.51
N ASP A 187 7.40 -10.34 -21.57
CA ASP A 187 8.77 -10.65 -21.15
C ASP A 187 8.87 -10.93 -19.64
N VAL A 188 8.15 -10.16 -18.81
CA VAL A 188 8.06 -10.42 -17.37
C VAL A 188 7.38 -11.76 -17.11
N TYR A 189 6.23 -12.01 -17.73
CA TYR A 189 5.45 -13.24 -17.60
C TYR A 189 6.28 -14.48 -18.01
N ASN A 190 6.93 -14.43 -19.17
CA ASN A 190 7.76 -15.52 -19.67
C ASN A 190 8.98 -15.75 -18.78
N THR A 191 9.58 -14.71 -18.23
CA THR A 191 10.71 -14.83 -17.29
C THR A 191 10.27 -15.52 -16.01
N LEU A 192 9.13 -15.15 -15.43
CA LEU A 192 8.56 -15.79 -14.25
C LEU A 192 8.22 -17.25 -14.54
N LYS A 193 7.51 -17.53 -15.62
CA LYS A 193 7.10 -18.88 -16.01
C LYS A 193 8.29 -19.81 -16.30
N LYS A 194 9.41 -19.28 -16.79
CA LYS A 194 10.65 -20.01 -16.99
C LYS A 194 11.32 -20.40 -15.67
N ALA A 195 11.30 -19.52 -14.68
CA ALA A 195 12.10 -19.61 -13.45
C ALA A 195 11.35 -20.21 -12.25
N VAL A 196 10.03 -20.14 -12.25
CA VAL A 196 9.17 -20.47 -11.12
C VAL A 196 8.01 -21.34 -11.61
N TRP A 197 7.66 -22.36 -10.85
CA TRP A 197 6.45 -23.15 -11.08
C TRP A 197 5.37 -22.76 -10.08
N LEU A 198 4.17 -22.49 -10.58
CA LEU A 198 2.98 -22.21 -9.78
C LEU A 198 1.85 -23.17 -10.18
N PRO A 199 1.07 -23.69 -9.21
CA PRO A 199 -0.02 -24.62 -9.50
C PRO A 199 -1.20 -23.95 -10.23
N VAL A 200 -1.35 -22.65 -10.08
CA VAL A 200 -2.44 -21.84 -10.66
C VAL A 200 -1.83 -20.93 -11.72
N LYS A 201 -2.32 -21.07 -12.97
CA LYS A 201 -1.76 -20.30 -14.10
C LYS A 201 -2.04 -18.80 -14.00
N GLU A 202 -3.18 -18.44 -13.48
CA GLU A 202 -3.61 -17.05 -13.30
C GLU A 202 -2.75 -16.31 -12.28
N ASP A 203 -2.07 -17.01 -11.37
CA ASP A 203 -1.15 -16.40 -10.42
C ASP A 203 0.07 -15.76 -11.09
N TYR A 204 0.50 -16.27 -12.25
CA TYR A 204 1.56 -15.61 -13.05
C TYR A 204 1.13 -14.22 -13.54
N VAL A 205 -0.16 -14.02 -13.85
CA VAL A 205 -0.70 -12.71 -14.24
C VAL A 205 -0.61 -11.75 -13.07
N ILE A 206 -1.04 -12.16 -11.86
CA ILE A 206 -0.92 -11.34 -10.64
C ILE A 206 0.54 -10.97 -10.39
N LEU A 207 1.46 -11.93 -10.43
CA LEU A 207 2.88 -11.66 -10.18
C LEU A 207 3.47 -10.72 -11.24
N SER A 208 3.17 -10.93 -12.52
CA SER A 208 3.69 -10.11 -13.62
C SER A 208 3.19 -8.68 -13.54
N LEU A 209 1.89 -8.49 -13.33
CA LEU A 209 1.30 -7.16 -13.14
C LEU A 209 1.85 -6.47 -11.88
N THR A 210 2.13 -7.24 -10.83
CA THR A 210 2.75 -6.70 -9.61
C THR A 210 4.17 -6.19 -9.90
N VAL A 211 4.96 -6.89 -10.72
CA VAL A 211 6.29 -6.39 -11.13
C VAL A 211 6.16 -5.02 -11.79
N LEU A 212 5.27 -4.87 -12.78
CA LEU A 212 5.03 -3.58 -13.44
C LEU A 212 4.55 -2.52 -12.44
N ALA A 213 3.64 -2.89 -11.54
CA ALA A 213 3.10 -2.00 -10.52
C ALA A 213 4.18 -1.42 -9.59
N THR A 214 5.26 -2.17 -9.32
CA THR A 214 6.35 -1.67 -8.46
C THR A 214 7.03 -0.42 -9.01
N TYR A 215 7.04 -0.22 -10.34
CA TYR A 215 7.65 0.94 -10.98
C TYR A 215 6.77 2.19 -10.96
N VAL A 216 5.50 2.04 -10.65
CA VAL A 216 4.50 3.12 -10.62
C VAL A 216 3.68 3.13 -9.33
N GLN A 217 4.11 2.39 -8.31
CA GLN A 217 3.37 2.23 -7.06
C GLN A 217 3.01 3.56 -6.39
N ASN A 218 3.85 4.58 -6.55
CA ASN A 218 3.64 5.90 -5.94
C ASN A 218 2.50 6.71 -6.60
N VAL A 219 2.00 6.28 -7.75
CA VAL A 219 0.82 6.88 -8.40
C VAL A 219 -0.46 6.54 -7.62
N PHE A 220 -0.49 5.37 -6.98
CA PHE A 220 -1.66 4.86 -6.29
C PHE A 220 -1.66 5.22 -4.80
N GLU A 221 -2.85 5.30 -4.21
CA GLU A 221 -3.01 5.49 -2.75
C GLU A 221 -2.87 4.17 -2.00
N SER A 222 -3.29 3.07 -2.60
CA SER A 222 -3.21 1.73 -1.99
C SER A 222 -2.54 0.75 -2.95
N VAL A 223 -1.76 -0.17 -2.40
CA VAL A 223 -1.02 -1.18 -3.16
C VAL A 223 -1.12 -2.55 -2.49
N PRO A 224 -1.03 -3.67 -3.23
CA PRO A 224 -1.13 -5.00 -2.65
C PRO A 224 0.11 -5.39 -1.86
N ILE A 225 -0.10 -6.26 -0.87
CA ILE A 225 0.95 -7.09 -0.29
C ILE A 225 0.77 -8.48 -0.88
N LEU A 226 1.80 -9.05 -1.50
CA LEU A 226 1.77 -10.43 -1.96
C LEU A 226 2.09 -11.37 -0.79
N PHE A 227 1.38 -12.49 -0.73
CA PHE A 227 1.59 -13.50 0.29
C PHE A 227 1.78 -14.88 -0.33
N LEU A 228 3.00 -15.41 -0.25
CA LEU A 228 3.32 -16.77 -0.69
C LEU A 228 3.14 -17.74 0.48
N ASN A 229 2.13 -18.58 0.38
CA ASN A 229 1.87 -19.63 1.38
C ASN A 229 2.06 -21.02 0.77
N GLY A 230 2.63 -21.93 1.54
CA GLY A 230 2.85 -23.32 1.16
C GLY A 230 3.91 -23.98 2.00
N GLN A 231 4.03 -25.30 1.88
CA GLN A 231 4.99 -26.11 2.61
C GLN A 231 6.45 -25.73 2.30
N ALA A 232 7.39 -26.18 3.12
CA ALA A 232 8.81 -26.04 2.83
C ALA A 232 9.18 -26.72 1.50
N GLY A 233 10.12 -26.14 0.74
CA GLY A 233 10.57 -26.70 -0.54
C GLY A 233 9.64 -26.50 -1.74
N THR A 234 8.59 -25.67 -1.61
CA THR A 234 7.62 -25.39 -2.70
C THR A 234 8.03 -24.22 -3.61
N GLY A 235 9.23 -23.69 -3.49
CA GLY A 235 9.76 -22.63 -4.37
C GLY A 235 9.44 -21.20 -3.93
N LYS A 236 8.93 -20.97 -2.71
CA LYS A 236 8.61 -19.61 -2.18
C LYS A 236 9.80 -18.66 -2.28
N SER A 237 10.96 -19.04 -1.70
CA SER A 237 12.16 -18.20 -1.73
C SER A 237 12.65 -17.91 -3.14
N GLN A 238 12.59 -18.92 -4.04
CA GLN A 238 12.94 -18.74 -5.44
C GLN A 238 12.02 -17.71 -6.12
N THR A 239 10.71 -17.80 -5.87
CA THR A 239 9.74 -16.84 -6.38
C THR A 239 10.05 -15.42 -5.88
N GLY A 240 10.30 -15.27 -4.58
CA GLY A 240 10.67 -13.99 -3.98
C GLY A 240 11.94 -13.39 -4.61
N ILE A 241 12.99 -14.20 -4.80
CA ILE A 241 14.25 -13.75 -5.41
C ILE A 241 14.04 -13.28 -6.85
N ILE A 242 13.28 -14.01 -7.66
CA ILE A 242 13.02 -13.62 -9.05
C ILE A 242 12.16 -12.36 -9.12
N MET A 243 11.13 -12.27 -8.28
CA MET A 243 10.31 -11.07 -8.16
C MET A 243 11.16 -9.86 -7.78
N ALA A 244 12.05 -9.96 -6.79
CA ALA A 244 12.95 -8.88 -6.42
C ALA A 244 13.89 -8.46 -7.56
N LYS A 245 14.40 -9.43 -8.34
CA LYS A 245 15.26 -9.14 -9.48
C LYS A 245 14.56 -8.41 -10.63
N LEU A 246 13.26 -8.62 -10.80
CA LEU A 246 12.45 -7.98 -11.83
C LEU A 246 11.87 -6.63 -11.37
N SER A 247 11.68 -6.44 -10.08
CA SER A 247 10.94 -5.29 -9.52
C SER A 247 11.81 -4.06 -9.28
N CYS A 248 11.16 -2.90 -9.19
CA CYS A 248 11.78 -1.61 -8.89
C CYS A 248 12.47 -1.65 -7.52
N ASN A 249 13.79 -1.36 -7.49
CA ASN A 249 14.60 -1.34 -6.29
C ASN A 249 14.38 -2.58 -5.40
N GLY A 250 14.29 -3.74 -6.05
CA GLY A 250 13.92 -4.99 -5.39
C GLY A 250 15.01 -5.51 -4.46
N SER A 251 14.62 -5.91 -3.25
CA SER A 251 15.50 -6.47 -2.23
C SER A 251 14.86 -7.66 -1.54
N VAL A 252 15.70 -8.54 -0.99
CA VAL A 252 15.25 -9.74 -0.24
C VAL A 252 15.81 -9.67 1.16
N ILE A 253 14.95 -9.85 2.13
CA ILE A 253 15.31 -9.90 3.56
C ILE A 253 14.92 -11.27 4.08
N GLY A 254 15.88 -11.99 4.68
CA GLY A 254 15.61 -13.20 5.43
C GLY A 254 15.23 -12.87 6.87
N GLN A 255 16.13 -13.02 7.81
CA GLN A 255 15.90 -12.73 9.22
C GLN A 255 16.19 -11.27 9.54
N VAL A 256 15.23 -10.57 10.16
CA VAL A 256 15.34 -9.15 10.49
C VAL A 256 14.51 -8.77 11.72
N SER A 257 15.02 -7.80 12.52
CA SER A 257 14.19 -7.17 13.57
C SER A 257 13.18 -6.19 12.97
N ALA A 258 12.09 -5.91 13.69
CA ALA A 258 11.07 -4.95 13.23
C ALA A 258 11.64 -3.57 12.90
N ALA A 259 12.54 -3.07 13.74
CA ALA A 259 13.17 -1.77 13.54
C ALA A 259 14.10 -1.74 12.30
N THR A 260 14.83 -2.82 12.04
CA THR A 260 15.69 -2.95 10.86
C THR A 260 14.84 -3.10 9.59
N ALA A 261 13.77 -3.90 9.63
CA ALA A 261 12.83 -4.02 8.51
C ALA A 261 12.23 -2.67 8.13
N ALA A 262 11.83 -1.89 9.10
CA ALA A 262 11.27 -0.56 8.91
C ALA A 262 12.24 0.39 8.19
N ARG A 263 13.49 0.43 8.65
CA ARG A 263 14.54 1.25 8.01
C ARG A 263 14.87 0.77 6.61
N HIS A 264 14.89 -0.54 6.41
CA HIS A 264 15.14 -1.12 5.09
C HIS A 264 14.05 -0.75 4.09
N ILE A 265 12.77 -0.83 4.47
CA ILE A 265 11.65 -0.42 3.61
C ILE A 265 11.78 1.07 3.25
N ASP A 266 12.05 1.94 4.25
CA ASP A 266 12.23 3.37 4.03
C ASP A 266 13.42 3.67 3.12
N ALA A 267 14.54 2.95 3.27
CA ALA A 267 15.73 3.11 2.44
C ALA A 267 15.52 2.55 1.01
N ALA A 268 14.87 1.41 0.87
CA ALA A 268 14.67 0.77 -0.43
C ALA A 268 13.69 1.54 -1.32
N ARG A 269 12.63 2.11 -0.75
CA ARG A 269 11.55 2.78 -1.50
C ARG A 269 11.16 2.01 -2.77
N GLY A 270 11.12 0.68 -2.66
CA GLY A 270 10.91 -0.24 -3.75
C GLY A 270 10.22 -1.51 -3.27
N PHE A 271 10.41 -2.58 -4.03
CA PHE A 271 9.84 -3.89 -3.72
C PHE A 271 10.67 -4.64 -2.69
N VAL A 272 10.06 -5.03 -1.57
CA VAL A 272 10.75 -5.74 -0.49
C VAL A 272 10.14 -7.12 -0.30
N VAL A 273 10.99 -8.14 -0.33
CA VAL A 273 10.64 -9.54 -0.05
C VAL A 273 11.06 -9.89 1.37
N PHE A 274 10.10 -10.29 2.19
CA PHE A 274 10.34 -10.90 3.49
C PHE A 274 10.26 -12.41 3.33
N ASP A 275 11.42 -13.05 3.25
CA ASP A 275 11.50 -14.50 3.10
C ASP A 275 11.46 -15.18 4.46
N ASP A 276 10.57 -16.18 4.59
CA ASP A 276 10.39 -17.00 5.79
C ASP A 276 9.98 -16.21 7.06
N LEU A 277 9.03 -15.27 6.92
CA LEU A 277 8.56 -14.44 8.02
C LEU A 277 7.48 -15.16 8.85
N GLU A 278 7.88 -16.16 9.65
CA GLU A 278 6.98 -17.00 10.45
C GLU A 278 6.23 -16.22 11.55
N GLY A 279 6.82 -15.16 12.09
CA GLY A 279 6.23 -14.35 13.16
C GLY A 279 4.93 -13.61 12.79
N VAL A 280 4.54 -13.58 11.51
CA VAL A 280 3.32 -12.93 11.03
C VAL A 280 2.05 -13.72 11.41
N ALA A 281 2.20 -15.00 11.70
CA ALA A 281 1.07 -15.88 12.06
C ALA A 281 0.72 -15.89 13.55
N SER A 282 1.61 -15.42 14.44
CA SER A 282 1.45 -15.63 15.89
C SER A 282 0.57 -14.57 16.56
N LYS A 283 -0.60 -14.97 17.04
CA LYS A 283 -1.37 -14.22 18.05
C LYS A 283 -0.73 -14.43 19.43
N GLY A 284 0.10 -13.49 19.88
CA GLY A 284 0.35 -13.30 21.32
C GLY A 284 1.16 -14.37 22.07
N GLY A 285 2.28 -14.86 21.54
CA GLY A 285 3.27 -15.61 22.31
C GLY A 285 4.11 -14.69 23.22
N LYS A 286 4.80 -15.25 24.22
CA LYS A 286 5.66 -14.51 25.18
C LYS A 286 6.80 -13.69 24.51
N ASP A 287 7.12 -13.95 23.25
CA ASP A 287 8.05 -13.19 22.40
C ASP A 287 7.38 -12.11 21.54
N GLY A 288 6.11 -11.80 21.80
CA GLY A 288 5.22 -11.02 20.95
C GLY A 288 5.55 -9.54 20.75
N GLY A 289 6.49 -8.95 21.53
CA GLY A 289 6.74 -7.50 21.50
C GLY A 289 7.34 -7.01 20.17
N GLN A 290 8.40 -7.64 19.67
CA GLN A 290 9.11 -7.17 18.47
C GLN A 290 8.38 -7.51 17.15
N PHE A 291 7.80 -8.71 17.06
CA PHE A 291 7.04 -9.12 15.86
C PHE A 291 5.71 -8.38 15.75
N SER A 292 5.07 -8.02 16.86
CA SER A 292 3.83 -7.24 16.83
C SER A 292 4.03 -5.85 16.20
N GLU A 293 5.18 -5.20 16.40
CA GLU A 293 5.52 -3.92 15.75
C GLU A 293 5.65 -4.06 14.23
N LEU A 294 6.32 -5.11 13.73
CA LEU A 294 6.45 -5.36 12.30
C LEU A 294 5.09 -5.67 11.66
N VAL A 295 4.28 -6.51 12.30
CA VAL A 295 2.93 -6.81 11.83
C VAL A 295 2.07 -5.54 11.78
N GLN A 296 2.15 -4.68 12.78
CA GLN A 296 1.44 -3.40 12.76
C GLN A 296 1.94 -2.47 11.64
N ALA A 297 3.25 -2.40 11.42
CA ALA A 297 3.82 -1.64 10.30
C ALA A 297 3.34 -2.19 8.95
N LEU A 298 3.31 -3.51 8.78
CA LEU A 298 2.80 -4.15 7.56
C LEU A 298 1.31 -3.89 7.35
N LYS A 299 0.50 -3.90 8.42
CA LYS A 299 -0.94 -3.61 8.35
C LYS A 299 -1.26 -2.22 7.81
N VAL A 300 -0.41 -1.23 8.03
CA VAL A 300 -0.62 0.15 7.55
C VAL A 300 0.14 0.45 6.26
N SER A 301 1.07 -0.40 5.86
CA SER A 301 2.02 -0.15 4.77
C SER A 301 1.43 -0.22 3.35
N TYR A 302 0.20 -0.71 3.22
CA TYR A 302 -0.50 -0.83 1.94
C TYR A 302 -1.09 0.50 1.46
N ASN A 303 -1.33 1.45 2.35
CA ASN A 303 -1.96 2.73 2.03
C ASN A 303 -1.02 3.90 2.31
N LYS A 304 -0.84 4.77 1.33
CA LYS A 304 0.10 5.88 1.32
C LYS A 304 -0.13 6.87 2.48
N ASN A 305 -1.38 7.07 2.87
CA ASN A 305 -1.76 8.05 3.89
C ASN A 305 -1.53 7.54 5.32
N THR A 306 -1.38 6.23 5.51
CA THR A 306 -1.20 5.60 6.84
C THR A 306 0.17 4.95 7.03
N ALA A 307 0.97 4.86 5.99
CA ALA A 307 2.22 4.12 5.96
C ALA A 307 3.41 4.85 6.61
N GLU A 308 3.17 5.78 7.50
CA GLU A 308 4.24 6.49 8.23
C GLU A 308 4.32 6.05 9.69
N LYS A 309 5.53 5.83 10.18
CA LYS A 309 5.85 5.75 11.61
C LYS A 309 6.57 7.03 12.02
N VAL A 310 6.03 7.70 13.01
CA VAL A 310 6.58 8.95 13.55
C VAL A 310 6.99 8.70 15.00
N TRP A 311 8.21 9.11 15.38
CA TRP A 311 8.66 9.06 16.77
C TRP A 311 9.59 10.24 17.08
N THR A 312 9.73 10.54 18.35
CA THR A 312 10.71 11.53 18.80
C THR A 312 11.99 10.82 19.23
N ASP A 313 13.12 11.17 18.62
CA ASP A 313 14.43 10.72 19.10
C ASP A 313 14.73 11.41 20.43
N VAL A 314 14.83 10.61 21.49
CA VAL A 314 15.05 11.10 22.87
C VAL A 314 16.38 11.85 23.02
N LYS A 315 17.39 11.53 22.22
CA LYS A 315 18.71 12.17 22.29
C LYS A 315 18.73 13.54 21.61
N THR A 316 18.07 13.64 20.47
CA THR A 316 18.06 14.86 19.66
C THR A 316 16.80 15.68 19.82
N MET A 317 15.79 15.14 20.50
CA MET A 317 14.42 15.71 20.62
C MET A 317 13.78 16.05 19.26
N LYS A 318 14.26 15.44 18.20
CA LYS A 318 13.72 15.63 16.84
C LYS A 318 12.70 14.57 16.50
N THR A 319 11.68 14.99 15.77
CA THR A 319 10.68 14.07 15.22
C THR A 319 11.27 13.39 13.98
N GLU A 320 11.45 12.09 14.07
CA GLU A 320 11.90 11.23 12.97
C GLU A 320 10.68 10.57 12.31
N ARG A 321 10.80 10.26 11.02
CA ARG A 321 9.75 9.62 10.23
C ARG A 321 10.35 8.51 9.38
N LEU A 322 9.66 7.36 9.34
CA LEU A 322 9.93 6.28 8.39
C LEU A 322 8.67 6.02 7.57
N ASN A 323 8.84 5.85 6.28
CA ASN A 323 7.77 5.53 5.37
C ASN A 323 7.80 4.04 5.02
N PHE A 324 6.68 3.34 5.25
CA PHE A 324 6.54 1.91 4.97
C PHE A 324 5.79 1.63 3.68
N PHE A 325 5.32 2.65 2.97
CA PHE A 325 4.53 2.48 1.78
C PHE A 325 5.28 1.71 0.69
N GLY A 326 4.56 0.87 -0.01
CA GLY A 326 5.04 0.15 -1.19
C GLY A 326 4.63 -1.30 -1.23
N ILE A 327 4.75 -1.89 -2.42
CA ILE A 327 4.44 -3.29 -2.68
C ILE A 327 5.48 -4.17 -1.99
N LYS A 328 5.01 -5.21 -1.32
CA LYS A 328 5.84 -6.18 -0.60
C LYS A 328 5.42 -7.60 -0.93
N LEU A 329 6.34 -8.52 -0.74
CA LEU A 329 6.06 -9.95 -0.77
C LEU A 329 6.47 -10.55 0.58
N ILE A 330 5.58 -11.32 1.18
CA ILE A 330 5.83 -12.06 2.42
C ILE A 330 5.70 -13.53 2.11
N SER A 331 6.66 -14.35 2.54
CA SER A 331 6.58 -15.79 2.46
C SER A 331 6.65 -16.43 3.85
N ASN A 332 5.83 -17.45 4.11
CA ASN A 332 5.96 -18.31 5.27
C ASN A 332 5.24 -19.66 5.06
N THR A 333 5.25 -20.51 6.09
CA THR A 333 4.55 -21.79 6.13
C THR A 333 3.32 -21.79 7.04
N SER A 334 3.25 -20.84 7.98
CA SER A 334 2.29 -20.84 9.09
C SER A 334 1.00 -20.04 8.82
N GLY A 335 0.94 -19.30 7.69
CA GLY A 335 -0.19 -18.43 7.38
C GLY A 335 0.03 -16.97 7.81
N ALA A 336 -1.03 -16.16 7.77
CA ALA A 336 -1.01 -14.75 8.12
C ALA A 336 -2.14 -14.41 9.10
N ASP A 337 -1.94 -13.35 9.88
CA ASP A 337 -2.97 -12.75 10.74
C ASP A 337 -4.20 -12.33 9.92
N ASP A 338 -5.41 -12.54 10.45
CA ASP A 338 -6.69 -12.30 9.75
C ASP A 338 -6.80 -10.85 9.24
N ILE A 339 -6.39 -9.86 10.05
CA ILE A 339 -6.46 -8.44 9.67
C ILE A 339 -5.47 -8.13 8.54
N LEU A 340 -4.25 -8.68 8.61
CA LEU A 340 -3.25 -8.51 7.56
C LEU A 340 -3.67 -9.21 6.27
N SER A 341 -4.32 -10.35 6.40
CA SER A 341 -4.86 -11.15 5.27
C SER A 341 -5.79 -10.35 4.36
N THR A 342 -6.59 -9.42 4.90
CA THR A 342 -7.49 -8.57 4.11
C THR A 342 -6.77 -7.55 3.20
N ARG A 343 -5.45 -7.42 3.32
CA ARG A 343 -4.59 -6.52 2.57
C ARG A 343 -3.64 -7.26 1.62
N MET A 344 -3.81 -8.57 1.51
CA MET A 344 -2.91 -9.45 0.78
C MET A 344 -3.59 -10.08 -0.43
N LEU A 345 -2.81 -10.24 -1.49
CA LEU A 345 -3.13 -11.16 -2.57
C LEU A 345 -2.34 -12.45 -2.32
N ARG A 346 -3.05 -13.55 -2.18
CA ARG A 346 -2.47 -14.84 -1.79
C ARG A 346 -2.08 -15.64 -3.02
N ILE A 347 -0.86 -16.13 -3.03
CA ILE A 347 -0.34 -17.06 -4.05
C ILE A 347 -0.01 -18.36 -3.33
N GLN A 348 -0.75 -19.40 -3.66
CA GLN A 348 -0.53 -20.71 -3.05
C GLN A 348 0.59 -21.46 -3.79
N THR A 349 1.62 -21.88 -3.06
CA THR A 349 2.68 -22.71 -3.62
C THR A 349 2.52 -24.17 -3.18
N ARG A 350 2.84 -25.09 -4.08
CA ARG A 350 2.81 -26.55 -3.85
C ARG A 350 4.07 -27.20 -4.40
N HIS A 351 4.33 -28.44 -4.00
CA HIS A 351 5.39 -29.21 -4.65
C HIS A 351 5.04 -29.45 -6.12
N MET A 352 6.01 -29.18 -6.98
CA MET A 352 5.88 -29.40 -8.41
C MET A 352 5.76 -30.91 -8.69
N PRO A 353 4.77 -31.37 -9.47
CA PRO A 353 4.65 -32.74 -9.88
C PRO A 353 5.89 -33.23 -10.64
N ASP A 354 6.25 -34.49 -10.49
CA ASP A 354 7.41 -35.07 -11.20
C ASP A 354 7.32 -34.94 -12.72
N SER A 355 6.10 -35.04 -13.26
CA SER A 355 5.83 -34.83 -14.69
C SER A 355 6.18 -33.44 -15.22
N GLU A 356 6.23 -32.44 -14.33
CA GLU A 356 6.48 -31.05 -14.71
C GLU A 356 7.89 -30.56 -14.37
N LYS A 357 8.71 -31.36 -13.69
CA LYS A 357 10.07 -30.97 -13.25
C LYS A 357 11.00 -30.49 -14.37
N GLY A 358 10.74 -30.87 -15.62
CA GLY A 358 11.50 -30.43 -16.79
C GLY A 358 11.09 -29.06 -17.35
N THR A 359 9.98 -28.48 -16.89
CA THR A 359 9.45 -27.22 -17.42
C THR A 359 10.19 -26.00 -16.87
N ILE A 360 10.68 -26.10 -15.63
CA ILE A 360 11.41 -25.02 -14.97
C ILE A 360 12.89 -25.10 -15.32
N LYS A 361 13.46 -23.97 -15.72
CA LYS A 361 14.86 -23.85 -16.08
C LYS A 361 15.60 -22.93 -15.10
N LYS A 362 16.75 -23.40 -14.62
CA LYS A 362 17.64 -22.51 -13.87
C LYS A 362 18.10 -21.37 -14.78
N LEU A 363 17.90 -20.14 -14.31
CA LEU A 363 18.35 -18.95 -15.06
C LEU A 363 19.88 -18.93 -15.15
N ASN A 364 20.37 -18.63 -16.33
CA ASN A 364 21.79 -18.52 -16.65
C ASN A 364 22.23 -17.04 -16.76
N ALA A 365 23.50 -16.79 -17.02
CA ALA A 365 24.06 -15.44 -17.13
C ALA A 365 23.35 -14.58 -18.21
N THR A 366 22.99 -15.19 -19.35
CA THR A 366 22.26 -14.50 -20.43
C THR A 366 20.85 -14.09 -19.97
N ASP A 367 20.17 -14.94 -19.19
CA ASP A 367 18.86 -14.59 -18.62
C ASP A 367 18.96 -13.41 -17.65
N PHE A 368 19.99 -13.38 -16.81
CA PHE A 368 20.20 -12.25 -15.89
C PHE A 368 20.52 -10.96 -16.65
N THR A 369 21.25 -11.02 -17.76
CA THR A 369 21.48 -9.85 -18.62
C THR A 369 20.17 -9.34 -19.22
N LYS A 370 19.27 -10.24 -19.65
CA LYS A 370 17.94 -9.86 -20.16
C LYS A 370 17.06 -9.25 -19.06
N ILE A 371 17.07 -9.84 -17.87
CA ILE A 371 16.35 -9.28 -16.70
C ILE A 371 16.86 -7.87 -16.39
N GLU A 372 18.17 -7.67 -16.43
CA GLU A 372 18.75 -6.35 -16.20
C GLU A 372 18.28 -5.32 -17.25
N ALA A 373 18.32 -5.69 -18.54
CA ALA A 373 17.85 -4.81 -19.62
C ALA A 373 16.35 -4.50 -19.49
N LEU A 374 15.53 -5.52 -19.19
CA LEU A 374 14.09 -5.36 -18.96
C LEU A 374 13.80 -4.44 -17.76
N ARG A 375 14.58 -4.53 -16.69
CA ARG A 375 14.46 -3.66 -15.52
C ARG A 375 14.76 -2.20 -15.86
N GLN A 376 15.78 -1.95 -16.70
CA GLN A 376 16.08 -0.60 -17.18
C GLN A 376 14.93 -0.03 -18.03
N GLU A 377 14.33 -0.84 -18.89
CA GLU A 377 13.18 -0.45 -19.70
C GLU A 377 11.95 -0.17 -18.81
N LEU A 378 11.70 -1.00 -17.80
CA LEU A 378 10.59 -0.83 -16.85
C LEU A 378 10.69 0.49 -16.05
N HIS A 379 11.90 0.92 -15.65
CA HIS A 379 12.08 2.24 -15.05
C HIS A 379 11.63 3.36 -15.98
N SER A 380 12.10 3.31 -17.23
CA SER A 380 11.75 4.32 -18.24
C SER A 380 10.24 4.26 -18.57
N TRP A 381 9.68 3.06 -18.68
CA TRP A 381 8.25 2.84 -18.88
C TRP A 381 7.41 3.47 -17.76
N GLY A 382 7.76 3.21 -16.51
CA GLY A 382 7.03 3.77 -15.36
C GLY A 382 7.04 5.29 -15.37
N PHE A 383 8.19 5.91 -15.65
CA PHE A 383 8.35 7.36 -15.73
C PHE A 383 7.58 7.98 -16.89
N MET A 384 7.57 7.33 -18.06
CA MET A 384 6.86 7.83 -19.24
C MET A 384 5.34 7.62 -19.14
N LYS A 385 4.90 6.60 -18.39
CA LYS A 385 3.49 6.20 -18.31
C LYS A 385 2.77 6.65 -17.03
N CYS A 386 3.45 7.24 -16.05
CA CYS A 386 2.87 7.56 -14.75
C CYS A 386 1.63 8.47 -14.85
N ALA A 387 1.62 9.47 -15.72
CA ALA A 387 0.47 10.36 -15.91
C ALA A 387 -0.71 9.65 -16.60
N GLU A 388 -0.44 8.81 -17.60
CA GLU A 388 -1.46 7.97 -18.25
C GLU A 388 -2.08 6.98 -17.26
N ILE A 389 -1.26 6.40 -16.38
CA ILE A 389 -1.70 5.48 -15.32
C ILE A 389 -2.59 6.20 -14.31
N GLU A 390 -2.25 7.42 -13.89
CA GLU A 390 -3.10 8.24 -13.01
C GLU A 390 -4.45 8.54 -13.66
N GLU A 391 -4.45 8.93 -14.94
CA GLU A 391 -5.66 9.19 -15.70
C GLU A 391 -6.53 7.92 -15.82
N GLN A 392 -5.93 6.77 -16.11
CA GLN A 392 -6.67 5.51 -16.15
C GLN A 392 -7.20 5.14 -14.76
N ALA A 393 -6.42 5.28 -13.70
CA ALA A 393 -6.84 5.00 -12.33
C ALA A 393 -8.07 5.82 -11.93
N SER A 394 -8.12 7.11 -12.31
CA SER A 394 -9.25 8.00 -12.01
C SER A 394 -10.56 7.61 -12.73
N ARG A 395 -10.47 6.80 -13.79
CA ARG A 395 -11.63 6.32 -14.55
C ARG A 395 -12.22 5.02 -13.98
N PHE A 396 -11.50 4.32 -13.12
CA PHE A 396 -12.04 3.14 -12.44
C PHE A 396 -13.04 3.61 -11.38
N ASN A 397 -14.32 3.23 -11.57
CA ASN A 397 -15.31 3.38 -10.52
C ASN A 397 -14.91 2.46 -9.37
N GLU A 398 -14.60 3.04 -8.23
CA GLU A 398 -14.25 2.29 -7.03
C GLU A 398 -15.42 1.39 -6.62
N LYS A 399 -15.20 0.10 -6.70
CA LYS A 399 -16.01 -0.84 -5.96
C LYS A 399 -15.64 -0.67 -4.49
N SER A 400 -16.63 -0.51 -3.64
CA SER A 400 -16.42 -0.25 -2.22
C SER A 400 -15.79 -1.45 -1.52
N GLY A 401 -14.52 -1.35 -1.15
CA GLY A 401 -13.88 -2.35 -0.29
C GLY A 401 -12.35 -2.38 -0.45
N ARG A 402 -11.69 -2.74 0.63
CA ARG A 402 -10.22 -2.79 0.71
C ARG A 402 -9.57 -3.69 -0.34
N PHE A 403 -10.22 -4.80 -0.67
CA PHE A 403 -9.74 -5.71 -1.71
C PHE A 403 -9.67 -5.02 -3.07
N ASP A 404 -10.65 -4.21 -3.40
CA ASP A 404 -10.68 -3.47 -4.67
C ASP A 404 -9.64 -2.35 -4.69
N GLU A 405 -9.41 -1.67 -3.55
CA GLU A 405 -8.36 -0.67 -3.42
C GLU A 405 -6.97 -1.26 -3.69
N ILE A 406 -6.64 -2.41 -3.10
CA ILE A 406 -5.32 -3.05 -3.32
C ILE A 406 -5.19 -3.70 -4.69
N ALA A 407 -6.28 -4.08 -5.34
CA ALA A 407 -6.29 -4.65 -6.68
C ALA A 407 -6.24 -3.57 -7.78
N LEU A 408 -6.58 -2.32 -7.47
CA LEU A 408 -6.65 -1.22 -8.44
C LEU A 408 -5.36 -1.06 -9.27
N PRO A 409 -4.14 -1.06 -8.70
CA PRO A 409 -2.91 -0.95 -9.49
C PRO A 409 -2.80 -2.04 -10.56
N LEU A 410 -3.17 -3.27 -10.23
CA LEU A 410 -3.09 -4.39 -11.16
C LEU A 410 -4.16 -4.26 -12.26
N ARG A 411 -5.37 -3.84 -11.93
CA ARG A 411 -6.46 -3.62 -12.89
C ARG A 411 -6.12 -2.54 -13.91
N VAL A 412 -5.57 -1.42 -13.44
CA VAL A 412 -5.16 -0.31 -14.31
C VAL A 412 -4.10 -0.77 -15.30
N ILE A 413 -3.07 -1.45 -14.81
CA ILE A 413 -1.98 -1.94 -15.66
C ILE A 413 -2.46 -3.04 -16.60
N ALA A 414 -3.31 -3.99 -16.14
CA ALA A 414 -3.88 -5.03 -16.98
C ALA A 414 -4.66 -4.45 -18.17
N LYS A 415 -5.41 -3.37 -17.94
CA LYS A 415 -6.14 -2.66 -19.01
C LYS A 415 -5.21 -2.04 -20.03
N MET A 416 -4.03 -1.58 -19.62
CA MET A 416 -3.00 -1.06 -20.52
C MET A 416 -2.25 -2.17 -21.28
N VAL A 417 -2.26 -3.39 -20.75
CA VAL A 417 -1.69 -4.57 -21.42
C VAL A 417 -2.63 -5.05 -22.51
N SER A 418 -3.82 -5.53 -22.14
CA SER A 418 -4.88 -5.94 -23.08
C SER A 418 -6.20 -6.23 -22.36
N ASP A 419 -7.28 -6.32 -23.13
CA ASP A 419 -8.59 -6.73 -22.59
C ASP A 419 -8.58 -8.20 -22.13
N GLU A 420 -7.79 -9.07 -22.75
CA GLU A 420 -7.59 -10.46 -22.36
C GLU A 420 -6.89 -10.54 -20.99
N CYS A 421 -5.80 -9.81 -20.81
CA CYS A 421 -5.07 -9.72 -19.54
C CYS A 421 -6.01 -9.22 -18.42
N SER A 422 -6.86 -8.24 -18.71
CA SER A 422 -7.86 -7.74 -17.75
C SER A 422 -8.86 -8.83 -17.34
N LYS A 423 -9.34 -9.63 -18.29
CA LYS A 423 -10.25 -10.75 -18.00
C LYS A 423 -9.56 -11.85 -17.18
N GLU A 424 -8.33 -12.24 -17.54
CA GLU A 424 -7.55 -13.22 -16.79
C GLU A 424 -7.27 -12.75 -15.36
N LEU A 425 -6.96 -11.47 -15.16
CA LEU A 425 -6.80 -10.88 -13.85
C LEU A 425 -8.10 -10.96 -13.02
N GLU A 426 -9.26 -10.60 -13.59
CA GLU A 426 -10.53 -10.66 -12.84
C GLU A 426 -10.91 -12.11 -12.47
N VAL A 427 -10.59 -13.10 -13.31
CA VAL A 427 -10.71 -14.52 -12.95
C VAL A 427 -9.80 -14.86 -11.76
N ALA A 428 -8.54 -14.42 -11.77
CA ALA A 428 -7.61 -14.64 -10.68
C ALA A 428 -8.09 -13.96 -9.38
N LEU A 429 -8.53 -12.70 -9.47
CA LEU A 429 -9.03 -11.93 -8.33
C LEU A 429 -10.33 -12.49 -7.76
N SER A 430 -11.24 -13.01 -8.60
CA SER A 430 -12.47 -13.65 -8.13
C SER A 430 -12.18 -14.90 -7.31
N LYS A 431 -11.23 -15.75 -7.75
CA LYS A 431 -10.74 -16.90 -6.97
C LYS A 431 -10.14 -16.46 -5.64
N GLN A 432 -9.38 -15.35 -5.62
CA GLN A 432 -8.84 -14.77 -4.40
C GLN A 432 -9.94 -14.32 -3.43
N ARG A 433 -11.00 -13.69 -3.95
CA ARG A 433 -12.17 -13.28 -3.14
C ARG A 433 -12.85 -14.49 -2.50
N THR A 434 -13.09 -15.55 -3.25
CA THR A 434 -13.72 -16.76 -2.73
C THR A 434 -12.88 -17.37 -1.59
N VAL A 435 -11.57 -17.47 -1.77
CA VAL A 435 -10.66 -17.95 -0.72
C VAL A 435 -10.65 -17.00 0.50
N VAL A 436 -10.75 -15.69 0.28
CA VAL A 436 -10.84 -14.70 1.38
C VAL A 436 -12.16 -14.83 2.13
N ILE A 437 -13.27 -15.09 1.43
CA ILE A 437 -14.58 -15.34 2.04
C ILE A 437 -14.56 -16.67 2.79
N GLU A 438 -13.96 -17.72 2.21
CA GLU A 438 -13.85 -19.05 2.84
C GLU A 438 -12.89 -19.11 4.04
N THR A 439 -11.96 -18.16 4.16
CA THR A 439 -10.92 -18.23 5.22
C THR A 439 -10.88 -17.04 6.16
N SER A 440 -11.72 -15.97 6.00
CA SER A 440 -11.19 -14.82 6.66
C SER A 440 -11.95 -13.56 6.88
N ASP A 441 -13.15 -13.38 6.78
CA ASP A 441 -13.74 -12.43 7.71
C ASP A 441 -14.81 -13.15 8.52
N PRO A 442 -14.44 -13.59 9.74
CA PRO A 442 -15.44 -14.10 10.66
C PRO A 442 -16.64 -13.16 10.81
N VAL A 443 -16.42 -11.87 10.58
CA VAL A 443 -17.45 -10.82 10.62
C VAL A 443 -18.31 -10.84 9.37
N GLU A 444 -17.72 -10.97 8.18
CA GLU A 444 -18.49 -11.08 6.92
C GLU A 444 -19.24 -12.43 6.84
N THR A 445 -18.61 -13.51 7.26
CA THR A 445 -19.30 -14.81 7.39
C THR A 445 -20.46 -14.73 8.39
N LEU A 446 -20.26 -14.00 9.50
CA LEU A 446 -21.32 -13.74 10.47
C LEU A 446 -22.46 -12.91 9.87
N LYS A 447 -22.18 -11.89 9.09
CA LYS A 447 -23.19 -11.10 8.38
C LYS A 447 -23.98 -11.95 7.38
N GLU A 448 -23.30 -12.83 6.64
CA GLU A 448 -23.99 -13.73 5.71
C GLU A 448 -24.86 -14.75 6.46
N ALA A 449 -24.40 -15.29 7.59
CA ALA A 449 -25.22 -16.15 8.45
C ALA A 449 -26.46 -15.39 8.98
N VAL A 450 -26.31 -14.13 9.37
CA VAL A 450 -27.44 -13.28 9.79
C VAL A 450 -28.40 -13.05 8.62
N LYS A 451 -27.90 -12.73 7.43
CA LYS A 451 -28.71 -12.56 6.22
C LYS A 451 -29.51 -13.83 5.91
N ASN A 452 -28.90 -15.00 5.98
CA ASN A 452 -29.59 -16.27 5.73
C ASN A 452 -30.71 -16.53 6.74
N LEU A 453 -30.44 -16.29 8.04
CA LEU A 453 -31.47 -16.41 9.07
C LEU A 453 -32.65 -15.46 8.81
N ILE A 454 -32.40 -14.21 8.43
CA ILE A 454 -33.44 -13.25 8.10
C ILE A 454 -34.17 -13.69 6.81
N LYS A 455 -33.49 -14.16 5.76
CA LYS A 455 -34.09 -14.73 4.54
C LYS A 455 -35.02 -15.90 4.84
N GLU A 456 -34.66 -16.72 5.83
CA GLU A 456 -35.51 -17.81 6.33
C GLU A 456 -36.67 -17.33 7.22
N GLY A 457 -36.76 -16.04 7.51
CA GLY A 457 -37.83 -15.41 8.29
C GLY A 457 -37.57 -15.38 9.80
N PHE A 458 -36.37 -15.72 10.27
CA PHE A 458 -36.02 -15.64 11.69
C PHE A 458 -35.65 -14.21 12.08
N ILE A 459 -36.51 -13.56 12.83
CA ILE A 459 -36.22 -12.26 13.48
C ILE A 459 -35.78 -12.44 14.93
N ARG A 460 -36.22 -13.51 15.58
CA ARG A 460 -35.82 -13.89 16.96
C ARG A 460 -34.95 -15.12 16.90
N PHE A 461 -33.85 -15.09 17.62
CA PHE A 461 -32.84 -16.16 17.54
C PHE A 461 -32.05 -16.28 18.83
N THR A 462 -31.28 -17.35 18.95
CA THR A 462 -30.25 -17.54 19.94
C THR A 462 -28.87 -17.51 19.28
N VAL A 463 -27.83 -17.14 20.01
CA VAL A 463 -26.43 -17.19 19.47
C VAL A 463 -26.08 -18.57 18.91
N THR A 464 -26.63 -19.62 19.48
CA THR A 464 -26.39 -20.99 19.00
C THR A 464 -26.92 -21.21 17.59
N GLN A 465 -28.06 -20.61 17.22
CA GLN A 465 -28.59 -20.70 15.85
C GLN A 465 -27.67 -19.99 14.85
N VAL A 466 -27.15 -18.82 15.21
CA VAL A 466 -26.18 -18.12 14.38
C VAL A 466 -24.91 -18.94 14.18
N ILE A 467 -24.43 -19.61 15.22
CA ILE A 467 -23.26 -20.51 15.13
C ILE A 467 -23.53 -21.70 14.23
N LEU A 468 -24.72 -22.27 14.31
CA LEU A 468 -25.11 -23.39 13.43
C LEU A 468 -25.12 -22.94 11.98
N GLU A 469 -25.69 -21.79 11.68
CA GLU A 469 -25.69 -21.23 10.32
C GLU A 469 -24.29 -20.91 9.83
N LEU A 470 -23.43 -20.33 10.69
CA LEU A 470 -22.01 -20.11 10.39
C LEU A 470 -21.30 -21.40 9.96
N ARG A 471 -21.55 -22.49 10.69
CA ARG A 471 -20.94 -23.80 10.38
C ARG A 471 -21.49 -24.40 9.09
N THR A 472 -22.76 -24.18 8.80
CA THR A 472 -23.38 -24.61 7.55
C THR A 472 -22.75 -23.89 6.36
N LEU A 473 -22.51 -22.59 6.48
CA LEU A 473 -21.83 -21.81 5.44
C LEU A 473 -20.38 -22.25 5.19
N LEU A 474 -19.73 -22.82 6.20
CA LEU A 474 -18.34 -23.24 6.11
C LEU A 474 -18.17 -24.70 5.65
N ASP A 475 -19.25 -25.40 5.29
CA ASP A 475 -19.23 -26.83 4.93
C ASP A 475 -18.51 -27.71 5.99
N GLU A 476 -18.46 -27.26 7.24
CA GLU A 476 -17.88 -28.04 8.33
C GLU A 476 -18.78 -29.22 8.61
N ASN A 477 -18.34 -30.40 8.17
CA ASN A 477 -19.03 -31.66 8.44
C ASN A 477 -19.22 -31.86 9.93
N PHE A 478 -20.45 -31.89 10.41
CA PHE A 478 -20.86 -32.04 11.80
C PHE A 478 -20.46 -33.37 12.47
N GLY A 479 -19.60 -34.15 11.88
CA GLY A 479 -19.20 -35.50 12.37
C GLY A 479 -17.78 -35.64 12.85
N ALA A 480 -16.92 -34.63 12.73
CA ALA A 480 -15.54 -34.70 13.16
C ALA A 480 -15.39 -34.23 14.60
N ASP A 481 -14.94 -35.13 15.45
CA ASP A 481 -14.42 -35.01 16.80
C ASP A 481 -14.48 -33.60 17.46
N MET A 482 -15.37 -33.43 18.42
CA MET A 482 -15.53 -32.24 19.28
C MET A 482 -14.31 -31.95 20.17
N THR A 483 -13.19 -32.66 20.01
CA THR A 483 -11.97 -32.52 20.81
C THR A 483 -10.95 -31.56 20.21
N ASN A 484 -11.06 -31.17 18.94
CA ASN A 484 -10.21 -30.14 18.35
C ASN A 484 -10.79 -28.74 18.60
N SER A 485 -9.97 -27.86 19.12
CA SER A 485 -10.27 -26.51 19.56
C SER A 485 -11.17 -25.74 18.59
N ILE A 486 -12.42 -25.48 19.02
CA ILE A 486 -13.35 -24.58 18.32
C ILE A 486 -12.66 -23.23 18.13
N PRO A 487 -12.53 -22.70 16.89
CA PRO A 487 -11.96 -21.40 16.66
C PRO A 487 -12.62 -20.32 17.52
N GLU A 488 -11.84 -19.38 18.01
CA GLU A 488 -12.35 -18.34 18.92
C GLU A 488 -13.56 -17.59 18.36
N TRP A 489 -13.57 -17.34 17.03
CA TRP A 489 -14.64 -16.62 16.35
C TRP A 489 -15.94 -17.44 16.14
N GLN A 490 -15.93 -18.74 16.40
CA GLN A 490 -17.14 -19.58 16.46
C GLN A 490 -17.67 -19.76 17.89
N ARG A 491 -17.04 -19.12 18.90
CA ARG A 491 -17.51 -19.19 20.28
C ARG A 491 -18.70 -18.26 20.53
N PRO A 492 -19.66 -18.68 21.34
CA PRO A 492 -20.86 -17.88 21.63
C PRO A 492 -20.55 -16.45 22.13
N GLU A 493 -19.49 -16.30 22.90
CA GLU A 493 -19.06 -15.01 23.46
C GLU A 493 -18.59 -14.05 22.37
N TRP A 494 -17.84 -14.56 21.39
CA TRP A 494 -17.37 -13.79 20.26
C TRP A 494 -18.54 -13.38 19.36
N VAL A 495 -19.38 -14.34 18.95
CA VAL A 495 -20.55 -14.08 18.10
C VAL A 495 -21.47 -13.06 18.76
N GLY A 496 -21.82 -13.22 20.05
CA GLY A 496 -22.67 -12.30 20.76
C GLY A 496 -22.07 -10.88 20.89
N ARG A 497 -20.74 -10.77 20.98
CA ARG A 497 -20.03 -9.49 21.00
C ARG A 497 -20.08 -8.83 19.62
N GLN A 498 -19.81 -9.58 18.55
CA GLN A 498 -19.80 -9.04 17.19
C GLN A 498 -21.18 -8.58 16.74
N LEU A 499 -22.23 -9.32 17.02
CA LEU A 499 -23.61 -8.90 16.72
C LEU A 499 -23.95 -7.54 17.35
N ARG A 500 -23.48 -7.27 18.58
CA ARG A 500 -23.65 -5.96 19.24
C ARG A 500 -22.78 -4.88 18.59
N THR A 501 -21.51 -5.19 18.31
CA THR A 501 -20.55 -4.25 17.70
C THR A 501 -21.01 -3.81 16.30
N LEU A 502 -21.63 -4.72 15.55
CA LEU A 502 -22.20 -4.45 14.24
C LEU A 502 -23.55 -3.71 14.30
N GLY A 503 -24.10 -3.52 15.49
CA GLY A 503 -25.40 -2.85 15.66
C GLY A 503 -26.57 -3.61 15.04
N LEU A 504 -26.51 -4.93 14.93
CA LEU A 504 -27.53 -5.76 14.29
C LEU A 504 -28.68 -6.15 15.23
N LEU A 505 -28.56 -5.85 16.52
CA LEU A 505 -29.49 -6.29 17.57
C LEU A 505 -30.43 -5.18 18.00
N ASP A 506 -31.68 -5.57 18.26
CA ASP A 506 -32.61 -4.73 19.01
C ASP A 506 -32.21 -4.68 20.51
N SER A 507 -32.56 -3.58 21.17
CA SER A 507 -32.33 -3.39 22.62
C SER A 507 -33.33 -4.12 23.51
N ILE A 508 -34.37 -4.74 22.94
CA ILE A 508 -35.43 -5.41 23.67
C ILE A 508 -34.91 -6.67 24.42
N ASP A 509 -35.19 -6.78 25.68
CA ASP A 509 -34.88 -8.00 26.43
C ASP A 509 -36.06 -9.00 26.34
N LEU A 510 -35.89 -10.00 25.49
CA LEU A 510 -36.86 -11.06 25.25
C LEU A 510 -36.76 -12.22 26.23
N GLY A 511 -35.93 -12.08 27.27
CA GLY A 511 -35.74 -13.10 28.29
C GLY A 511 -34.85 -14.27 27.83
N ARG A 512 -35.03 -15.42 28.47
CA ARG A 512 -34.27 -16.65 28.23
C ARG A 512 -35.17 -17.81 27.90
N THR A 513 -34.76 -18.61 26.96
CA THR A 513 -35.41 -19.88 26.63
C THR A 513 -34.48 -21.05 26.93
N THR A 514 -35.06 -22.22 27.10
CA THR A 514 -34.27 -23.44 27.31
C THR A 514 -34.06 -24.13 25.99
N PHE A 515 -32.80 -24.27 25.58
CA PHE A 515 -32.41 -24.87 24.34
C PHE A 515 -31.25 -25.84 24.61
N TYR A 516 -31.35 -27.07 24.22
CA TYR A 516 -30.36 -28.13 24.55
C TYR A 516 -30.08 -28.25 26.07
N GLY A 517 -31.11 -28.18 26.88
CA GLY A 517 -30.94 -28.25 28.36
C GLY A 517 -30.24 -27.03 28.98
N LYS A 518 -29.83 -26.03 28.16
CA LYS A 518 -29.18 -24.79 28.60
C LYS A 518 -30.14 -23.62 28.49
N ARG A 519 -30.13 -22.75 29.49
CA ARG A 519 -30.88 -21.48 29.47
C ARG A 519 -30.12 -20.48 28.60
N LEU A 520 -30.59 -20.23 27.37
CA LEU A 520 -30.00 -19.29 26.42
C LEU A 520 -30.82 -18.01 26.33
N LYS A 521 -30.14 -16.87 26.13
CA LYS A 521 -30.78 -15.58 25.89
C LYS A 521 -31.34 -15.55 24.49
N VAL A 522 -32.60 -15.12 24.37
CA VAL A 522 -33.24 -14.82 23.07
C VAL A 522 -32.89 -13.38 22.69
N MET A 523 -32.51 -13.19 21.47
CA MET A 523 -32.17 -11.90 20.87
C MET A 523 -33.05 -11.69 19.63
N GLN A 524 -33.16 -10.44 19.19
CA GLN A 524 -33.91 -10.04 18.01
C GLN A 524 -33.02 -9.16 17.13
N PHE A 525 -33.10 -9.36 15.81
CA PHE A 525 -32.50 -8.44 14.85
C PHE A 525 -33.27 -7.12 14.85
N ASN A 526 -32.57 -6.00 14.67
CA ASN A 526 -33.21 -4.70 14.58
C ASN A 526 -33.81 -4.47 13.17
N ASP A 527 -34.69 -3.49 13.07
CA ASP A 527 -35.39 -3.17 11.82
C ASP A 527 -34.43 -2.78 10.68
N HIS A 528 -33.28 -2.17 11.01
CA HIS A 528 -32.28 -1.81 10.00
C HIS A 528 -31.69 -3.06 9.33
N ALA A 529 -31.25 -4.04 10.10
CA ALA A 529 -30.69 -5.29 9.56
C ALA A 529 -31.73 -6.07 8.75
N ILE A 530 -32.98 -6.06 9.18
CA ILE A 530 -34.10 -6.72 8.49
C ILE A 530 -34.39 -6.03 7.17
N ASN A 531 -34.52 -4.70 7.16
CA ASN A 531 -34.86 -3.92 5.97
C ASN A 531 -33.73 -3.99 4.92
N GLU A 532 -32.46 -3.97 5.32
CA GLU A 532 -31.33 -4.14 4.42
C GLU A 532 -31.41 -5.45 3.63
N VAL A 533 -31.78 -6.56 4.28
CA VAL A 533 -31.94 -7.86 3.64
C VAL A 533 -33.20 -7.90 2.74
N ILE A 534 -34.29 -7.26 3.14
CA ILE A 534 -35.53 -7.17 2.35
C ILE A 534 -35.29 -6.37 1.07
N GLU A 535 -34.60 -5.23 1.17
CA GLU A 535 -34.24 -4.40 0.02
C GLU A 535 -33.34 -5.14 -0.97
N GLU A 536 -32.33 -5.87 -0.46
CA GLU A 536 -31.42 -6.67 -1.28
C GLU A 536 -32.12 -7.80 -2.03
N LEU A 537 -33.16 -8.38 -1.44
CA LEU A 537 -33.92 -9.47 -2.06
C LEU A 537 -35.02 -9.00 -3.02
N GLY A 538 -35.48 -7.75 -2.92
CA GLY A 538 -36.60 -7.23 -3.71
C GLY A 538 -37.92 -7.97 -3.47
N ALA A 539 -38.06 -8.69 -2.34
CA ALA A 539 -39.22 -9.52 -2.03
C ALA A 539 -39.65 -9.36 -0.57
N THR A 540 -40.97 -9.48 -0.33
CA THR A 540 -41.51 -9.47 1.05
C THR A 540 -41.20 -10.80 1.73
N ILE A 541 -40.55 -10.77 2.88
CA ILE A 541 -40.24 -11.95 3.69
C ILE A 541 -41.35 -12.13 4.74
N GLU A 542 -41.84 -13.34 4.89
CA GLU A 542 -42.77 -13.68 5.96
C GLU A 542 -42.03 -13.76 7.31
N LEU A 543 -42.07 -12.63 8.03
CA LEU A 543 -41.28 -12.43 9.26
C LEU A 543 -42.11 -12.87 10.47
N GLN A 544 -42.07 -14.13 10.89
CA GLN A 544 -42.57 -14.52 12.22
C GLN A 544 -42.31 -15.99 12.56
N LYS A 545 -41.07 -16.45 12.42
CA LYS A 545 -40.72 -17.79 12.86
C LYS A 545 -40.21 -17.80 14.30
N ASP A 546 -40.76 -18.68 15.12
CA ASP A 546 -40.23 -18.98 16.45
C ASP A 546 -38.76 -19.45 16.33
N PRO A 547 -37.84 -19.02 17.22
CA PRO A 547 -36.44 -19.49 17.22
C PRO A 547 -36.27 -21.02 17.16
N PHE A 548 -37.31 -21.79 17.45
CA PHE A 548 -37.31 -23.26 17.44
C PHE A 548 -37.75 -23.90 16.13
N ASP A 549 -38.25 -23.14 15.16
CA ASP A 549 -38.65 -23.67 13.84
C ASP A 549 -37.46 -24.04 12.93
N PHE A 550 -36.25 -23.87 13.41
CA PHE A 550 -35.02 -24.23 12.70
C PHE A 550 -34.92 -25.73 12.37
N CYS A 551 -35.53 -26.57 13.18
CA CYS A 551 -35.53 -28.03 12.97
C CYS A 551 -36.58 -28.45 11.95
N LYS A 552 -36.23 -28.60 10.68
CA LYS A 552 -37.11 -29.02 9.57
C LYS A 552 -37.61 -30.47 9.65
N GLY A 553 -37.27 -31.22 10.71
CA GLY A 553 -37.74 -32.58 10.94
C GLY A 553 -36.63 -33.64 10.99
N CYS A 554 -36.90 -34.77 11.65
CA CYS A 554 -35.91 -35.82 11.87
C CYS A 554 -35.60 -36.68 10.62
N SER A 555 -36.41 -36.62 9.58
CA SER A 555 -36.24 -37.41 8.34
C SER A 555 -35.09 -36.94 7.46
N SER A 556 -34.68 -35.65 7.60
CA SER A 556 -33.54 -35.07 6.85
C SER A 556 -32.41 -34.59 7.77
N CYS A 557 -32.48 -34.90 9.07
CA CYS A 557 -31.49 -34.45 10.05
C CYS A 557 -30.32 -35.43 10.16
N PRO A 558 -29.07 -34.98 9.96
CA PRO A 558 -27.89 -35.82 10.11
C PRO A 558 -27.70 -36.34 11.56
N TYR A 559 -28.42 -35.81 12.53
CA TYR A 559 -28.38 -36.21 13.95
C TYR A 559 -29.55 -37.09 14.37
N SER A 560 -30.29 -37.70 13.43
CA SER A 560 -31.50 -38.47 13.73
C SER A 560 -31.27 -39.68 14.62
N ASN A 561 -30.04 -40.10 14.83
CA ASN A 561 -29.77 -41.44 15.35
C ASN A 561 -29.40 -41.55 16.81
N SER A 562 -29.37 -40.57 17.66
CA SER A 562 -29.21 -40.95 19.06
C SER A 562 -29.12 -39.86 20.14
N HIS A 563 -29.09 -38.64 19.98
CA HIS A 563 -29.09 -37.67 21.09
C HIS A 563 -29.43 -36.23 20.60
N CYS A 564 -30.40 -36.13 19.69
CA CYS A 564 -30.88 -34.84 19.26
C CYS A 564 -31.83 -34.27 20.31
N GLU A 565 -31.34 -33.29 21.07
CA GLU A 565 -32.14 -32.57 22.09
C GLU A 565 -33.29 -31.78 21.45
N PHE A 566 -33.22 -31.42 20.14
CA PHE A 566 -34.34 -30.88 19.38
C PHE A 566 -35.51 -31.86 19.28
N LYS A 567 -35.22 -33.15 19.12
CA LYS A 567 -36.27 -34.17 19.08
C LYS A 567 -37.03 -34.25 20.38
N SER A 568 -36.36 -34.16 21.53
CA SER A 568 -36.99 -34.16 22.83
C SER A 568 -37.78 -32.85 23.09
N HIS A 569 -37.29 -31.73 22.61
CA HIS A 569 -37.99 -30.43 22.75
C HIS A 569 -39.26 -30.37 21.87
N ARG A 570 -39.18 -30.85 20.65
CA ARG A 570 -40.32 -30.94 19.71
C ARG A 570 -41.38 -31.90 20.24
N LEU A 571 -40.99 -33.04 20.76
CA LEU A 571 -41.90 -33.98 21.41
C LEU A 571 -42.59 -33.37 22.67
N GLN A 572 -41.87 -32.56 23.42
CA GLN A 572 -42.45 -31.84 24.55
C GLN A 572 -43.42 -30.74 24.10
N GLN A 573 -43.12 -30.06 22.99
CA GLN A 573 -43.98 -29.03 22.42
C GLN A 573 -45.23 -29.63 21.80
N GLU A 574 -45.11 -30.73 21.04
CA GLU A 574 -46.23 -31.49 20.53
C GLU A 574 -47.12 -32.05 21.64
N GLN A 575 -46.53 -32.46 22.78
CA GLN A 575 -47.28 -32.87 23.97
C GLN A 575 -47.99 -31.67 24.64
N ARG A 576 -47.38 -30.50 24.75
CA ARG A 576 -48.00 -29.29 25.28
C ARG A 576 -49.14 -28.79 24.40
N ASP A 577 -48.96 -28.84 23.09
CA ASP A 577 -49.99 -28.46 22.15
C ASP A 577 -51.17 -29.42 22.16
N LYS A 578 -50.93 -30.74 22.31
CA LYS A 578 -52.00 -31.73 22.53
C LYS A 578 -52.74 -31.55 23.86
N ILE A 579 -52.09 -31.03 24.91
CA ILE A 579 -52.74 -30.72 26.20
C ILE A 579 -53.52 -29.40 26.13
N ARG A 580 -53.21 -28.48 25.21
CA ARG A 580 -53.93 -27.23 24.99
C ARG A 580 -55.19 -27.39 24.12
N TYR A 581 -55.32 -28.46 23.40
CA TYR A 581 -56.44 -28.74 22.47
C TYR A 581 -57.35 -29.88 22.97
N ASN A 582 -57.11 -30.44 24.16
CA ASN A 582 -58.04 -31.30 24.95
C ASN A 582 -58.41 -30.57 26.23
#